data_f59068a05dc6e164f36b711a5fdc997c
#
_entry.id   f59068a05dc6e164f36b711a5fdc997c
#
_cell.length_a   1.000
_cell.length_b   1.000
_cell.length_c   1.000
_cell.angle_alpha   90.00
_cell.angle_beta   90.00
_cell.angle_gamma   90.00
#
_symmetry.space_group_name_H-M   'P 1'
#
loop_
_entity.id
_entity.type
_entity.pdbx_description
1 polymer ?
#
loop_
_entity_poly.entity_id
_entity_poly.type
_entity_poly.pdbx_seq_one_letter_code
_entity_poly.pdbx_strand_id
1 'polypeptide(L)'
;MATLHIEHPITDLSTWLGAFSRFSEARKSAGVNAERIQQPIDDPNYIVVQLDFDEAAAATAFKQFLETNVWSSPQASPGLAGSPRARVLESVTAR
;
A
#
# COMPACT_ATOMS: atom_id res chain seq x y z
N MET A 1 -5.74 -7.00 -15.06
CA MET A 1 -5.85 -6.40 -13.73
C MET A 1 -4.59 -6.69 -12.95
N ALA A 2 -4.09 -5.71 -12.24
CA ALA A 2 -2.90 -5.84 -11.42
C ALA A 2 -3.17 -5.39 -10.00
N THR A 3 -2.41 -5.93 -9.07
CA THR A 3 -2.53 -5.59 -7.64
C THR A 3 -1.18 -5.13 -7.13
N LEU A 4 -1.15 -3.98 -6.49
CA LEU A 4 0.03 -3.56 -5.73
C LEU A 4 -0.11 -4.12 -4.31
N HIS A 5 0.74 -5.08 -3.98
CA HIS A 5 0.77 -5.70 -2.66
C HIS A 5 1.86 -5.05 -1.83
N ILE A 6 1.49 -4.54 -0.67
CA ILE A 6 2.39 -3.81 0.22
C ILE A 6 2.26 -4.42 1.61
N GLU A 7 3.39 -4.64 2.28
CA GLU A 7 3.37 -5.05 3.68
C GLU A 7 4.54 -4.48 4.45
N HIS A 8 4.31 -4.12 5.69
CA HIS A 8 5.36 -3.60 6.57
C HIS A 8 4.89 -3.55 8.02
N PRO A 9 5.84 -3.47 8.97
CA PRO A 9 5.51 -3.18 10.36
C PRO A 9 4.96 -1.76 10.50
N ILE A 10 4.17 -1.54 11.55
CA ILE A 10 3.63 -0.22 11.90
C ILE A 10 3.81 0.01 13.40
N THR A 11 3.84 1.29 13.81
CA THR A 11 3.94 1.64 15.23
C THR A 11 2.61 1.39 15.94
N ASP A 12 1.51 1.82 15.32
CA ASP A 12 0.16 1.51 15.76
C ASP A 12 -0.82 1.72 14.61
N LEU A 13 -1.94 1.02 14.68
CA LEU A 13 -2.92 1.03 13.59
C LEU A 13 -3.58 2.40 13.41
N SER A 14 -3.92 3.06 14.49
CA SER A 14 -4.63 4.34 14.43
C SER A 14 -3.79 5.40 13.70
N THR A 15 -2.51 5.52 14.03
CA THR A 15 -1.60 6.46 13.38
C THR A 15 -1.44 6.13 11.90
N TRP A 16 -1.28 4.84 11.60
CA TRP A 16 -1.11 4.41 10.20
C TRP A 16 -2.37 4.67 9.37
N LEU A 17 -3.55 4.37 9.91
CA LEU A 17 -4.82 4.62 9.20
C LEU A 17 -5.02 6.11 8.93
N GLY A 18 -4.64 6.97 9.86
CA GLY A 18 -4.69 8.42 9.65
C GLY A 18 -3.81 8.85 8.48
N ALA A 19 -2.60 8.33 8.40
CA ALA A 19 -1.69 8.60 7.30
C ALA A 19 -2.23 8.04 5.98
N PHE A 20 -2.74 6.82 6.00
CA PHE A 20 -3.31 6.18 4.81
C PHE A 20 -4.46 7.00 4.23
N SER A 21 -5.31 7.53 5.11
CA SER A 21 -6.47 8.34 4.70
C SER A 21 -6.07 9.64 3.99
N ARG A 22 -4.94 10.22 4.33
CA ARG A 22 -4.46 11.45 3.70
C ARG A 22 -4.18 11.27 2.21
N PHE A 23 -3.89 10.07 1.77
CA PHE A 23 -3.56 9.76 0.38
C PHE A 23 -4.72 9.17 -0.40
N SER A 24 -5.96 9.28 0.11
CA SER A 24 -7.12 8.71 -0.58
C SER A 24 -7.32 9.31 -1.98
N GLU A 25 -7.15 10.62 -2.11
CA GLU A 25 -7.26 11.28 -3.42
C GLU A 25 -6.11 10.87 -4.36
N ALA A 26 -4.90 10.71 -3.82
CA ALA A 26 -3.77 10.26 -4.62
C ALA A 26 -4.00 8.85 -5.15
N ARG A 27 -4.57 7.94 -4.33
CA ARG A 27 -4.92 6.59 -4.77
C ARG A 27 -5.97 6.62 -5.87
N LYS A 28 -7.00 7.43 -5.69
CA LYS A 28 -8.07 7.58 -6.67
C LYS A 28 -7.52 8.09 -8.01
N SER A 29 -6.70 9.13 -7.97
CA SER A 29 -6.08 9.72 -9.15
C SER A 29 -5.14 8.76 -9.85
N ALA A 30 -4.51 7.87 -9.12
CA ALA A 30 -3.61 6.87 -9.68
C ALA A 30 -4.33 5.70 -10.34
N GLY A 31 -5.64 5.58 -10.15
CA GLY A 31 -6.43 4.53 -10.79
C GLY A 31 -6.71 3.31 -9.91
N VAL A 32 -6.63 3.48 -8.59
CA VAL A 32 -6.96 2.38 -7.66
C VAL A 32 -8.47 2.12 -7.72
N ASN A 33 -8.84 0.89 -8.05
CA ASN A 33 -10.23 0.45 -8.18
C ASN A 33 -10.80 -0.14 -6.91
N ALA A 34 -9.95 -0.78 -6.13
CA ALA A 34 -10.36 -1.46 -4.90
C ALA A 34 -9.18 -1.50 -3.95
N GLU A 35 -9.48 -1.51 -2.66
CA GLU A 35 -8.48 -1.54 -1.60
C GLU A 35 -8.83 -2.61 -0.58
N ARG A 36 -7.82 -3.31 -0.11
CA ARG A 36 -7.97 -4.26 1.01
C ARG A 36 -6.87 -3.95 2.01
N ILE A 37 -7.26 -3.84 3.28
CA ILE A 37 -6.33 -3.60 4.38
C ILE A 37 -6.53 -4.76 5.36
N GLN A 38 -5.44 -5.45 5.66
CA GLN A 38 -5.48 -6.63 6.52
C GLN A 38 -4.32 -6.60 7.49
N GLN A 39 -4.49 -7.30 8.59
CA GLN A 39 -3.42 -7.54 9.55
C GLN A 39 -3.32 -9.03 9.82
N PRO A 40 -2.12 -9.53 10.11
CA PRO A 40 -2.00 -10.88 10.68
C PRO A 40 -2.81 -10.95 11.97
N ILE A 41 -3.50 -12.06 12.20
CA ILE A 41 -4.36 -12.21 13.39
C ILE A 41 -3.56 -12.18 14.70
N ASP A 42 -2.26 -12.41 14.61
CA ASP A 42 -1.37 -12.50 15.77
C ASP A 42 -0.39 -11.32 15.88
N ASP A 43 -0.52 -10.30 15.01
CA ASP A 43 0.40 -9.16 15.03
C ASP A 43 -0.31 -7.84 14.73
N PRO A 44 -0.71 -7.08 15.76
CA PRO A 44 -1.37 -5.79 15.56
C PRO A 44 -0.43 -4.67 15.11
N ASN A 45 0.87 -4.93 15.05
CA ASN A 45 1.88 -3.97 14.61
C ASN A 45 2.41 -4.25 13.21
N TYR A 46 1.59 -4.91 12.41
CA TYR A 46 1.91 -5.21 11.02
C TYR A 46 0.70 -4.93 10.14
N ILE A 47 0.93 -4.51 8.91
CA ILE A 47 -0.14 -4.19 7.98
C ILE A 47 0.13 -4.79 6.60
N VAL A 48 -0.93 -5.26 5.97
CA VAL A 48 -0.92 -5.73 4.58
C VAL A 48 -1.94 -4.94 3.82
N VAL A 49 -1.54 -4.34 2.70
CA VAL A 49 -2.42 -3.53 1.86
C VAL A 49 -2.36 -4.07 0.45
N GLN A 50 -3.51 -4.20 -0.17
CA GLN A 50 -3.60 -4.54 -1.59
C GLN A 50 -4.44 -3.49 -2.30
N LEU A 51 -3.88 -2.94 -3.38
CA LEU A 51 -4.52 -1.92 -4.19
C LEU A 51 -4.66 -2.46 -5.61
N ASP A 52 -5.88 -2.53 -6.11
CA ASP A 52 -6.15 -3.06 -7.45
C ASP A 52 -6.16 -1.95 -8.48
N PHE A 53 -5.51 -2.22 -9.61
CA PHE A 53 -5.43 -1.31 -10.77
C PHE A 53 -5.86 -2.07 -12.02
N ASP A 54 -6.30 -1.34 -13.05
CA ASP A 54 -6.63 -1.96 -14.34
C ASP A 54 -5.37 -2.49 -15.04
N GLU A 55 -4.24 -1.79 -14.89
CA GLU A 55 -3.01 -2.10 -15.59
C GLU A 55 -1.81 -2.14 -14.67
N ALA A 56 -0.87 -3.03 -14.98
CA ALA A 56 0.37 -3.16 -14.22
C ALA A 56 1.21 -1.87 -14.24
N ALA A 57 1.17 -1.13 -15.35
CA ALA A 57 1.91 0.12 -15.47
C ALA A 57 1.45 1.16 -14.43
N ALA A 58 0.14 1.25 -14.19
CA ALA A 58 -0.41 2.16 -13.19
C ALA A 58 0.01 1.74 -11.77
N ALA A 59 -0.01 0.44 -11.48
CA ALA A 59 0.43 -0.08 -10.20
C ALA A 59 1.92 0.20 -9.97
N THR A 60 2.75 0.01 -10.99
CA THR A 60 4.18 0.29 -10.92
C THR A 60 4.46 1.76 -10.69
N ALA A 61 3.75 2.64 -11.37
CA ALA A 61 3.89 4.09 -11.19
C ALA A 61 3.54 4.51 -9.77
N PHE A 62 2.47 3.94 -9.21
CA PHE A 62 2.07 4.25 -7.83
C PHE A 62 3.08 3.72 -6.81
N LYS A 63 3.63 2.53 -7.05
CA LYS A 63 4.71 1.99 -6.22
C LYS A 63 5.89 2.95 -6.17
N GLN A 64 6.31 3.48 -7.33
CA GLN A 64 7.39 4.46 -7.41
C GLN A 64 7.06 5.75 -6.66
N PHE A 65 5.82 6.21 -6.76
CA PHE A 65 5.34 7.38 -6.02
C PHE A 65 5.48 7.16 -4.52
N LEU A 66 5.07 6.00 -4.01
CA LEU A 66 5.19 5.68 -2.59
C LEU A 66 6.65 5.65 -2.15
N GLU A 67 7.51 5.02 -2.93
CA GLU A 67 8.94 4.90 -2.61
C GLU A 67 9.64 6.26 -2.59
N THR A 68 9.27 7.15 -3.51
CA THR A 68 9.94 8.43 -3.68
C THR A 68 9.38 9.52 -2.76
N ASN A 69 8.05 9.56 -2.57
CA ASN A 69 7.38 10.70 -1.94
C ASN A 69 6.74 10.40 -0.59
N VAL A 70 6.54 9.14 -0.25
CA VAL A 70 5.82 8.77 0.98
C VAL A 70 6.77 8.06 1.95
N TRP A 71 7.33 6.93 1.53
CA TRP A 71 8.14 6.10 2.43
C TRP A 71 9.52 6.70 2.71
N SER A 72 10.00 7.58 1.87
CA SER A 72 11.27 8.30 2.09
C SER A 72 11.13 9.46 3.08
N SER A 73 9.90 9.82 3.46
CA SER A 73 9.61 10.95 4.35
C SER A 73 8.87 10.48 5.59
N PRO A 74 9.48 10.59 6.79
CA PRO A 74 8.79 10.26 8.05
C PRO A 74 7.53 11.09 8.26
N GLN A 75 7.49 12.31 7.75
CA GLN A 75 6.34 13.20 7.87
C GLN A 75 5.17 12.76 7.00
N ALA A 76 5.46 12.19 5.83
CA ALA A 76 4.43 11.69 4.92
C ALA A 76 3.97 10.27 5.30
N SER A 77 4.76 9.55 6.10
CA SER A 77 4.46 8.18 6.48
C SER A 77 4.54 7.96 8.00
N PRO A 78 3.77 8.73 8.80
CA PRO A 78 3.70 8.46 10.22
C PRO A 78 3.10 7.07 10.47
N GLY A 79 3.60 6.39 11.48
CA GLY A 79 3.17 5.02 11.78
C GLY A 79 3.95 3.95 11.06
N LEU A 80 4.77 4.31 10.07
CA LEU A 80 5.64 3.35 9.40
C LEU A 80 6.79 2.93 10.32
N ALA A 81 6.94 1.63 10.51
CA ALA A 81 8.04 1.06 11.30
C ALA A 81 8.77 0.03 10.45
N GLY A 82 10.00 0.31 10.07
CA GLY A 82 10.76 -0.57 9.21
C GLY A 82 10.53 -0.30 7.72
N SER A 83 11.05 -1.18 6.88
CA SER A 83 11.04 -0.99 5.43
C SER A 83 9.85 -1.69 4.79
N PRO A 84 9.04 -0.97 4.00
CA PRO A 84 7.94 -1.59 3.27
C PRO A 84 8.45 -2.56 2.21
N ARG A 85 7.69 -3.64 2.02
CA ARG A 85 7.86 -4.57 0.91
C ARG A 85 6.69 -4.37 -0.03
N ALA A 86 6.98 -4.14 -1.30
CA ALA A 86 5.95 -3.90 -2.30
C ALA A 86 6.24 -4.69 -3.56
N ARG A 87 5.19 -5.30 -4.12
CA ARG A 87 5.26 -6.04 -5.37
C ARG A 87 4.03 -5.77 -6.19
N VAL A 88 4.21 -5.69 -7.49
CA VAL A 88 3.10 -5.65 -8.43
C VAL A 88 2.80 -7.09 -8.85
N LEU A 89 1.54 -7.49 -8.65
CA LEU A 89 1.07 -8.84 -8.93
C LEU A 89 0.08 -8.80 -10.09
N GLU A 90 0.12 -9.82 -10.93
CA GLU A 90 -0.87 -10.00 -11.98
C GLU A 90 -1.62 -11.31 -11.76
N SER A 91 -2.89 -11.32 -12.17
CA SER A 91 -3.70 -12.53 -12.04
C SER A 91 -3.21 -13.62 -12.98
N VAL A 92 -3.18 -14.84 -12.48
CA VAL A 92 -2.83 -16.01 -13.27
C VAL A 92 -4.03 -16.93 -13.30
N THR A 93 -4.37 -17.40 -14.50
CA THR A 93 -5.49 -18.33 -14.65
C THR A 93 -5.01 -19.75 -14.32
N ALA A 94 -5.63 -20.35 -13.31
CA ALA A 94 -5.37 -21.74 -12.97
C ALA A 94 -6.04 -22.68 -13.98
N ARG A 95 -5.42 -23.80 -14.22
CA ARG A 95 -5.94 -24.81 -15.15
C ARG A 95 -6.22 -26.11 -14.42
#